data_35c2e0512c5ad64076a0a3fa88e4b225
#
_entry.id   35c2e0512c5ad64076a0a3fa88e4b225
#
_cell.length_a   1.000
_cell.length_b   1.000
_cell.length_c   1.000
_cell.angle_alpha   90.00
_cell.angle_beta   90.00
_cell.angle_gamma   90.00
#
_symmetry.space_group_name_H-M   'P 1'
#
loop_
_entity.id
_entity.type
_entity.pdbx_description
1 polymer ?
#
loop_
_entity_poly.entity_id
_entity_poly.type
_entity_poly.pdbx_seq_one_letter_code
_entity_poly.pdbx_strand_id
1 'polypeptide(L)'
;MRSRRREGITYRKNEIFIDTLESVNLLISQTGAVLRSEVVGKIVMKAYLTGMPECRFGLNDKLLISNEKKTKGARRGKGSGVEIDDCSFHRCVRLGRFDQDRTITFIPPDGEFELMKYRVTENINLPFRILPVYEEISGTTLKINIKLIANFSKQVAAQNVELKIPVPPNTANVMPKVASGTATYNSADQTIDWVLRKLTGGMEVTFAGRRGEGA
;
A
#
# COMPACT_ATOMS: atom_id res chain seq x y z
N MET A 1 6.72 16.73 23.75
CA MET A 1 7.08 15.33 24.04
C MET A 1 8.59 15.18 23.94
N ARG A 2 9.29 14.66 24.97
CA ARG A 2 10.76 14.64 25.04
C ARG A 2 11.31 13.59 24.07
N SER A 3 12.02 14.00 23.03
CA SER A 3 12.66 13.12 22.04
C SER A 3 14.03 12.56 22.47
N ARG A 4 14.40 12.72 23.75
CA ARG A 4 15.67 12.21 24.27
C ARG A 4 15.44 11.02 25.16
N ARG A 5 16.18 9.94 24.89
CA ARG A 5 16.27 8.78 25.74
C ARG A 5 16.79 9.19 27.13
N ARG A 6 16.26 8.65 28.21
CA ARG A 6 16.73 8.88 29.57
C ARG A 6 17.96 8.01 29.85
N GLU A 7 18.91 8.54 30.63
CA GLU A 7 20.00 7.77 31.17
C GLU A 7 19.49 6.78 32.23
N GLY A 8 20.23 5.68 32.44
CA GLY A 8 19.89 4.67 33.46
C GLY A 8 18.82 3.66 33.09
N ILE A 9 18.37 3.64 31.82
CA ILE A 9 17.44 2.59 31.34
C ILE A 9 18.18 1.26 31.27
N THR A 10 17.62 0.23 31.91
CA THR A 10 18.16 -1.13 31.88
C THR A 10 17.06 -2.13 31.51
N TYR A 11 17.38 -3.06 30.63
CA TYR A 11 16.53 -4.18 30.25
C TYR A 11 17.24 -5.50 30.49
N ARG A 12 16.52 -6.51 30.91
CA ARG A 12 17.06 -7.87 31.06
C ARG A 12 17.49 -8.46 29.71
N LYS A 13 16.79 -8.08 28.62
CA LYS A 13 17.07 -8.49 27.27
C LYS A 13 16.94 -7.27 26.35
N ASN A 14 17.97 -7.05 25.53
CA ASN A 14 17.93 -5.98 24.55
C ASN A 14 17.22 -6.45 23.29
N GLU A 15 16.15 -5.77 22.91
CA GLU A 15 15.31 -6.13 21.77
C GLU A 15 14.97 -4.91 20.92
N ILE A 16 14.94 -5.10 19.60
CA ILE A 16 14.47 -4.13 18.62
C ILE A 16 13.49 -4.84 17.69
N PHE A 17 12.35 -4.22 17.47
CA PHE A 17 11.38 -4.64 16.46
C PHE A 17 11.21 -3.49 15.46
N ILE A 18 11.12 -3.83 14.18
CA ILE A 18 10.96 -2.87 13.10
C ILE A 18 9.80 -3.35 12.23
N ASP A 19 8.78 -2.52 12.11
CA ASP A 19 7.61 -2.74 11.28
C ASP A 19 7.59 -1.70 10.15
N THR A 20 7.40 -2.14 8.92
CA THR A 20 7.15 -1.29 7.75
C THR A 20 5.67 -1.36 7.42
N LEU A 21 4.99 -0.23 7.50
CA LEU A 21 3.57 -0.08 7.22
C LEU A 21 3.40 0.78 5.98
N GLU A 22 2.82 0.21 4.93
CA GLU A 22 2.59 0.89 3.65
C GLU A 22 1.11 0.90 3.28
N SER A 23 0.66 2.03 2.74
CA SER A 23 -0.66 2.19 2.14
C SER A 23 -0.49 2.56 0.67
N VAL A 24 -1.18 1.85 -0.21
CA VAL A 24 -1.20 2.12 -1.65
C VAL A 24 -2.52 2.77 -2.02
N ASN A 25 -2.46 3.96 -2.59
CA ASN A 25 -3.60 4.67 -3.17
C ASN A 25 -3.47 4.66 -4.69
N LEU A 26 -4.54 4.26 -5.37
CA LEU A 26 -4.55 4.09 -6.81
C LEU A 26 -5.83 4.66 -7.41
N LEU A 27 -5.69 5.45 -8.46
CA LEU A 27 -6.78 5.89 -9.32
C LEU A 27 -6.51 5.41 -10.75
N ILE A 28 -7.45 4.67 -11.32
CA ILE A 28 -7.38 4.11 -12.65
C ILE A 28 -8.53 4.69 -13.47
N SER A 29 -8.25 5.04 -14.74
CA SER A 29 -9.28 5.45 -15.68
C SER A 29 -10.15 4.27 -16.12
N GLN A 30 -11.29 4.57 -16.77
CA GLN A 30 -12.14 3.56 -17.37
C GLN A 30 -11.43 2.68 -18.42
N THR A 31 -10.40 3.22 -19.07
CA THR A 31 -9.58 2.49 -20.06
C THR A 31 -8.48 1.64 -19.43
N GLY A 32 -8.37 1.64 -18.10
CA GLY A 32 -7.33 0.90 -17.37
C GLY A 32 -6.00 1.65 -17.22
N ALA A 33 -5.91 2.91 -17.68
CA ALA A 33 -4.71 3.73 -17.48
C ALA A 33 -4.62 4.22 -16.04
N VAL A 34 -3.43 4.14 -15.44
CA VAL A 34 -3.18 4.67 -14.10
C VAL A 34 -3.14 6.19 -14.17
N LEU A 35 -4.07 6.85 -13.51
CA LEU A 35 -4.16 8.31 -13.42
C LEU A 35 -3.34 8.84 -12.24
N ARG A 36 -3.37 8.12 -11.12
CA ARG A 36 -2.60 8.43 -9.92
C ARG A 36 -2.26 7.14 -9.20
N SER A 37 -1.02 7.04 -8.78
CA SER A 37 -0.56 6.00 -7.87
C SER A 37 0.33 6.62 -6.81
N GLU A 38 0.18 6.18 -5.57
CA GLU A 38 0.92 6.71 -4.43
C GLU A 38 1.06 5.63 -3.37
N VAL A 39 2.27 5.43 -2.88
CA VAL A 39 2.56 4.65 -1.67
C VAL A 39 2.98 5.61 -0.58
N VAL A 40 2.28 5.56 0.54
CA VAL A 40 2.67 6.26 1.77
C VAL A 40 3.12 5.22 2.76
N GLY A 41 4.38 5.28 3.15
CA GLY A 41 5.02 4.34 4.05
C GLY A 41 5.49 4.99 5.35
N LYS A 42 5.53 4.19 6.40
CA LYS A 42 6.17 4.54 7.66
C LYS A 42 6.92 3.36 8.24
N ILE A 43 8.07 3.63 8.82
CA ILE A 43 8.86 2.67 9.57
C ILE A 43 8.65 2.95 11.05
N VAL A 44 8.06 2.00 11.76
CA VAL A 44 7.82 2.05 13.21
C VAL A 44 8.84 1.14 13.88
N MET A 45 9.52 1.68 14.89
CA MET A 45 10.50 0.94 15.68
C MET A 45 10.05 0.83 17.12
N LYS A 46 10.23 -0.36 17.71
CA LYS A 46 10.11 -0.60 19.15
C LYS A 46 11.48 -0.96 19.67
N ALA A 47 12.05 -0.12 20.53
CA ALA A 47 13.40 -0.27 21.04
C ALA A 47 13.39 -0.42 22.57
N TYR A 48 13.78 -1.59 23.04
CA TYR A 48 13.97 -1.94 24.46
C TYR A 48 15.45 -2.26 24.66
N LEU A 49 16.27 -1.22 24.84
CA LEU A 49 17.73 -1.32 24.90
C LEU A 49 18.27 -0.75 26.22
N THR A 50 19.32 -1.33 26.72
CA THR A 50 20.03 -0.83 27.92
C THR A 50 20.96 0.31 27.54
N GLY A 51 21.00 1.37 28.33
CA GLY A 51 21.90 2.52 28.15
C GLY A 51 21.51 3.43 26.99
N MET A 52 22.52 3.95 26.31
CA MET A 52 22.40 4.94 25.20
C MET A 52 23.02 4.38 23.90
N PRO A 53 22.54 3.25 23.36
CA PRO A 53 23.16 2.64 22.19
C PRO A 53 22.93 3.48 20.95
N GLU A 54 23.97 3.62 20.13
CA GLU A 54 23.86 4.18 18.79
C GLU A 54 23.46 3.08 17.81
N CYS A 55 22.33 3.28 17.13
CA CYS A 55 21.81 2.38 16.10
C CYS A 55 22.14 2.94 14.72
N ARG A 56 22.37 2.03 13.78
CA ARG A 56 22.52 2.34 12.35
C ARG A 56 21.45 1.60 11.56
N PHE A 57 20.82 2.29 10.63
CA PHE A 57 19.80 1.72 9.78
C PHE A 57 20.09 2.08 8.32
N GLY A 58 20.29 1.09 7.48
CA GLY A 58 20.51 1.22 6.04
C GLY A 58 19.26 0.82 5.27
N LEU A 59 18.93 1.58 4.24
CA LEU A 59 17.88 1.26 3.28
C LEU A 59 18.52 0.68 2.02
N ASN A 60 18.02 -0.46 1.55
CA ASN A 60 18.48 -1.07 0.29
C ASN A 60 18.00 -0.31 -0.94
N ASP A 61 17.04 0.59 -0.75
CA ASP A 61 16.45 1.37 -1.82
C ASP A 61 17.27 2.63 -2.09
N LYS A 62 17.33 3.04 -3.35
CA LYS A 62 17.98 4.29 -3.75
C LYS A 62 17.08 5.45 -3.30
N LEU A 63 17.26 5.94 -2.09
CA LEU A 63 16.74 7.23 -1.67
C LEU A 63 17.47 8.31 -2.49
N LEU A 64 16.87 8.74 -3.58
CA LEU A 64 17.32 9.92 -4.29
C LEU A 64 16.84 11.14 -3.51
N ILE A 65 17.65 11.62 -2.58
CA ILE A 65 17.52 13.00 -2.13
C ILE A 65 17.97 13.84 -3.33
N SER A 66 17.00 14.34 -4.09
CA SER A 66 17.23 15.22 -5.22
C SER A 66 17.72 16.58 -4.73
N ASN A 67 19.00 16.70 -4.45
CA ASN A 67 19.70 17.96 -4.35
C ASN A 67 20.94 17.93 -5.26
N GLU A 68 20.84 17.40 -6.47
CA GLU A 68 21.89 17.60 -7.44
C GLU A 68 21.35 17.99 -8.81
N LYS A 69 21.81 19.18 -9.18
CA LYS A 69 21.81 19.73 -10.52
C LYS A 69 22.03 18.63 -11.55
N LYS A 70 21.10 18.55 -12.51
CA LYS A 70 21.19 17.77 -13.73
C LYS A 70 22.60 17.81 -14.33
N THR A 71 23.43 16.83 -14.06
CA THR A 71 24.57 16.52 -14.90
C THR A 71 24.11 15.51 -15.96
N LYS A 72 23.94 15.99 -17.17
CA LYS A 72 23.73 15.20 -18.37
C LYS A 72 24.88 14.19 -18.51
N GLY A 73 24.58 12.90 -18.50
CA GLY A 73 25.52 11.92 -19.04
C GLY A 73 25.75 10.59 -18.27
N ALA A 74 25.11 10.32 -17.15
CA ALA A 74 25.28 9.02 -16.50
C ALA A 74 24.30 7.97 -17.09
N ARG A 75 24.84 6.92 -17.70
CA ARG A 75 24.10 5.73 -18.15
C ARG A 75 23.28 5.18 -16.97
N ARG A 76 21.95 5.16 -17.13
CA ARG A 76 21.01 4.50 -16.21
C ARG A 76 21.43 3.02 -16.06
N GLY A 77 22.15 2.70 -15.02
CA GLY A 77 22.31 1.32 -14.58
C GLY A 77 20.94 0.81 -14.16
N LYS A 78 20.56 -0.35 -14.71
CA LYS A 78 19.32 -1.09 -14.47
C LYS A 78 19.33 -1.64 -13.03
N GLY A 79 19.19 -0.78 -12.04
CA GLY A 79 19.04 -1.14 -10.63
C GLY A 79 17.57 -1.00 -10.26
N SER A 80 16.94 -2.09 -9.91
CA SER A 80 15.59 -2.19 -9.36
C SER A 80 15.54 -1.53 -7.98
N GLY A 81 15.58 -0.20 -7.92
CA GLY A 81 15.42 0.56 -6.68
C GLY A 81 14.14 1.39 -6.73
N VAL A 82 13.41 1.45 -5.64
CA VAL A 82 12.26 2.33 -5.46
C VAL A 82 12.79 3.76 -5.29
N GLU A 83 12.26 4.70 -6.06
CA GLU A 83 12.58 6.11 -5.94
C GLU A 83 11.64 6.74 -4.93
N ILE A 84 12.19 7.22 -3.80
CA ILE A 84 11.42 7.89 -2.76
C ILE A 84 11.36 9.39 -3.12
N ASP A 85 10.15 9.93 -3.29
CA ASP A 85 9.93 11.34 -3.64
C ASP A 85 10.13 12.26 -2.44
N ASP A 86 9.69 11.81 -1.27
CA ASP A 86 9.70 12.60 -0.04
C ASP A 86 9.89 11.69 1.18
N CYS A 87 10.71 12.14 2.13
CA CYS A 87 10.89 11.42 3.38
C CYS A 87 11.10 12.38 4.55
N SER A 88 10.62 11.98 5.71
CA SER A 88 10.82 12.68 6.97
C SER A 88 11.30 11.70 8.04
N PHE A 89 12.18 12.16 8.91
CA PHE A 89 12.79 11.35 9.95
C PHE A 89 12.42 11.84 11.34
N HIS A 90 12.41 10.92 12.29
CA HIS A 90 12.31 11.26 13.70
C HIS A 90 13.46 12.15 14.14
N ARG A 91 13.22 13.04 15.11
CA ARG A 91 14.23 14.00 15.61
C ARG A 91 15.50 13.38 16.19
N CYS A 92 15.48 12.09 16.52
CA CYS A 92 16.68 11.39 17.01
C CYS A 92 17.65 11.04 15.89
N VAL A 93 17.25 11.12 14.63
CA VAL A 93 18.07 10.75 13.46
C VAL A 93 19.10 11.81 13.16
N ARG A 94 20.33 11.36 12.91
CA ARG A 94 21.46 12.18 12.44
C ARG A 94 21.73 11.85 10.99
N LEU A 95 21.63 12.86 10.13
CA LEU A 95 21.78 12.74 8.67
C LEU A 95 23.21 12.99 8.17
N GLY A 96 24.16 13.31 9.04
CA GLY A 96 25.50 13.78 8.67
C GLY A 96 26.34 12.82 7.80
N ARG A 97 25.97 11.55 7.69
CA ARG A 97 26.59 10.56 6.80
C ARG A 97 25.66 10.01 5.74
N PHE A 98 24.41 10.47 5.72
CA PHE A 98 23.38 9.94 4.84
C PHE A 98 23.72 10.10 3.36
N ASP A 99 24.37 11.19 2.98
CA ASP A 99 24.75 11.48 1.59
C ASP A 99 25.86 10.56 1.07
N GLN A 100 26.68 9.98 1.96
CA GLN A 100 27.84 9.17 1.59
C GLN A 100 27.52 7.69 1.50
N ASP A 101 26.88 7.11 2.51
CA ASP A 101 26.65 5.67 2.63
C ASP A 101 25.16 5.27 2.79
N ARG A 102 24.24 6.26 2.69
CA ARG A 102 22.77 6.08 2.80
C ARG A 102 22.33 5.38 4.09
N THR A 103 23.13 5.55 5.12
CA THR A 103 22.87 5.02 6.43
C THR A 103 22.46 6.15 7.37
N ILE A 104 21.37 5.98 8.07
CA ILE A 104 20.98 6.87 9.16
C ILE A 104 21.53 6.34 10.48
N THR A 105 21.98 7.25 11.34
CA THR A 105 22.46 6.93 12.69
C THR A 105 21.60 7.66 13.72
N PHE A 106 21.27 7.00 14.81
CA PHE A 106 20.41 7.58 15.83
C PHE A 106 20.54 6.85 17.16
N ILE A 107 20.19 7.53 18.24
CA ILE A 107 19.95 6.92 19.54
C ILE A 107 18.45 6.81 19.70
N PRO A 108 17.87 5.58 19.67
CA PRO A 108 16.43 5.39 19.67
C PRO A 108 15.82 5.89 20.97
N PRO A 109 14.66 6.56 20.95
CA PRO A 109 13.83 6.73 22.13
C PRO A 109 13.49 5.37 22.74
N ASP A 110 13.11 5.35 23.99
CA ASP A 110 12.66 4.13 24.65
C ASP A 110 11.21 3.81 24.28
N GLY A 111 10.93 2.55 23.95
CA GLY A 111 9.62 2.08 23.52
C GLY A 111 9.37 2.27 22.02
N GLU A 112 8.10 2.51 21.66
CA GLU A 112 7.63 2.63 20.29
C GLU A 112 7.72 4.07 19.78
N PHE A 113 8.26 4.24 18.57
CA PHE A 113 8.30 5.52 17.88
C PHE A 113 8.32 5.32 16.36
N GLU A 114 7.91 6.35 15.64
CA GLU A 114 7.98 6.39 14.19
C GLU A 114 9.36 6.91 13.77
N LEU A 115 10.18 6.03 13.19
CA LEU A 115 11.54 6.35 12.77
C LEU A 115 11.58 7.20 11.51
N MET A 116 10.72 6.86 10.54
CA MET A 116 10.71 7.47 9.22
C MET A 116 9.32 7.38 8.60
N LYS A 117 8.93 8.42 7.85
CA LYS A 117 7.84 8.41 6.86
C LYS A 117 8.41 8.64 5.48
N TYR A 118 7.78 8.06 4.48
CA TYR A 118 8.16 8.26 3.09
C TYR A 118 6.97 8.17 2.14
N ARG A 119 7.14 8.73 0.96
CA ARG A 119 6.17 8.69 -0.13
C ARG A 119 6.86 8.30 -1.42
N VAL A 120 6.18 7.48 -2.22
CA VAL A 120 6.61 7.00 -3.53
C VAL A 120 5.46 7.19 -4.51
N THR A 121 5.72 7.77 -5.67
CA THR A 121 4.73 7.98 -6.74
C THR A 121 5.10 7.29 -8.05
N GLU A 122 6.36 6.89 -8.20
CA GLU A 122 6.85 6.27 -9.43
C GLU A 122 7.22 4.79 -9.22
N ASN A 123 7.13 4.00 -10.28
CA ASN A 123 7.53 2.59 -10.31
C ASN A 123 6.85 1.69 -9.26
N ILE A 124 5.59 2.00 -8.94
CA ILE A 124 4.81 1.25 -7.95
C ILE A 124 4.34 -0.07 -8.57
N ASN A 125 4.64 -1.18 -7.90
CA ASN A 125 4.07 -2.48 -8.24
C ASN A 125 2.67 -2.57 -7.64
N LEU A 126 1.65 -2.54 -8.50
CA LEU A 126 0.25 -2.59 -8.08
C LEU A 126 -0.11 -4.00 -7.57
N PRO A 127 -0.56 -4.13 -6.32
CA PRO A 127 -0.88 -5.44 -5.73
C PRO A 127 -2.12 -6.08 -6.35
N PHE A 128 -3.02 -5.27 -6.91
CA PHE A 128 -4.24 -5.74 -7.54
C PHE A 128 -4.42 -5.16 -8.93
N ARG A 129 -5.02 -5.96 -9.81
CA ARG A 129 -5.54 -5.52 -11.10
C ARG A 129 -7.02 -5.86 -11.19
N ILE A 130 -7.82 -4.87 -11.53
CA ILE A 130 -9.27 -4.99 -11.68
C ILE A 130 -9.61 -4.79 -13.14
N LEU A 131 -10.38 -5.73 -13.71
CA LEU A 131 -10.83 -5.70 -15.10
C LEU A 131 -12.36 -5.72 -15.10
N PRO A 132 -13.02 -4.55 -15.08
CA PRO A 132 -14.47 -4.47 -15.19
C PRO A 132 -14.92 -4.52 -16.64
N VAL A 133 -15.99 -5.26 -16.88
CA VAL A 133 -16.72 -5.31 -18.17
C VAL A 133 -18.19 -5.10 -17.90
N TYR A 134 -18.77 -4.09 -18.51
CA TYR A 134 -20.18 -3.77 -18.46
C TYR A 134 -20.80 -4.00 -19.83
N GLU A 135 -21.85 -4.80 -19.89
CA GLU A 135 -22.59 -5.16 -21.10
C GLU A 135 -24.05 -4.78 -20.91
N GLU A 136 -24.54 -3.82 -21.70
CA GLU A 136 -25.97 -3.52 -21.77
C GLU A 136 -26.66 -4.55 -22.69
N ILE A 137 -27.52 -5.38 -22.11
CA ILE A 137 -28.25 -6.41 -22.86
C ILE A 137 -29.56 -5.80 -23.42
N SER A 138 -30.20 -4.94 -22.66
CA SER A 138 -31.38 -4.18 -23.04
C SER A 138 -31.40 -2.88 -22.24
N GLY A 139 -32.24 -1.91 -22.60
CA GLY A 139 -32.36 -0.65 -21.85
C GLY A 139 -32.65 -0.83 -20.37
N THR A 140 -33.06 -2.03 -19.94
CA THR A 140 -33.41 -2.36 -18.56
C THR A 140 -32.47 -3.35 -17.90
N THR A 141 -31.61 -4.01 -18.67
CA THR A 141 -30.75 -5.10 -18.18
C THR A 141 -29.27 -4.81 -18.42
N LEU A 142 -28.52 -4.72 -17.34
CA LEU A 142 -27.06 -4.54 -17.35
C LEU A 142 -26.37 -5.79 -16.79
N LYS A 143 -25.42 -6.33 -17.52
CA LYS A 143 -24.55 -7.41 -17.06
C LYS A 143 -23.20 -6.82 -16.65
N ILE A 144 -22.74 -7.18 -15.48
CA ILE A 144 -21.51 -6.71 -14.89
C ILE A 144 -20.60 -7.91 -14.67
N ASN A 145 -19.43 -7.91 -15.30
CA ASN A 145 -18.41 -8.92 -15.07
C ASN A 145 -17.15 -8.21 -14.55
N ILE A 146 -16.61 -8.68 -13.44
CA ILE A 146 -15.37 -8.14 -12.87
C ILE A 146 -14.40 -9.27 -12.63
N LYS A 147 -13.19 -9.11 -13.11
CA LYS A 147 -12.06 -9.99 -12.80
C LYS A 147 -11.08 -9.24 -11.91
N LEU A 148 -10.81 -9.79 -10.74
CA LEU A 148 -9.82 -9.31 -9.79
C LEU A 148 -8.63 -10.26 -9.80
N ILE A 149 -7.43 -9.71 -10.01
CA ILE A 149 -6.17 -10.44 -10.07
C ILE A 149 -5.26 -9.95 -8.95
N ALA A 150 -4.75 -10.87 -8.14
CA ALA A 150 -3.80 -10.61 -7.07
C ALA A 150 -2.35 -10.71 -7.61
N ASN A 151 -1.68 -9.56 -7.78
CA ASN A 151 -0.34 -9.45 -8.37
C ASN A 151 0.78 -9.43 -7.32
N PHE A 152 0.74 -10.34 -6.37
CA PHE A 152 1.79 -10.48 -5.35
C PHE A 152 2.14 -11.94 -5.14
N SER A 153 3.17 -12.22 -4.33
CA SER A 153 3.69 -13.55 -4.10
C SER A 153 2.62 -14.51 -3.59
N LYS A 154 2.62 -15.77 -4.08
CA LYS A 154 1.75 -16.84 -3.61
C LYS A 154 1.91 -17.20 -2.13
N GLN A 155 3.01 -16.77 -1.52
CA GLN A 155 3.29 -16.97 -0.09
C GLN A 155 2.55 -15.98 0.80
N VAL A 156 1.99 -14.91 0.20
CA VAL A 156 1.27 -13.85 0.89
C VAL A 156 -0.21 -13.92 0.54
N ALA A 157 -1.06 -13.52 1.46
CA ALA A 157 -2.50 -13.40 1.23
C ALA A 157 -3.00 -12.03 1.69
N ALA A 158 -3.81 -11.41 0.85
CA ALA A 158 -4.60 -10.24 1.23
C ALA A 158 -5.77 -10.68 2.10
N GLN A 159 -6.09 -9.90 3.11
CA GLN A 159 -7.22 -10.12 4.01
C GLN A 159 -8.23 -8.99 3.86
N ASN A 160 -9.51 -9.32 4.01
CA ASN A 160 -10.60 -8.36 4.00
C ASN A 160 -10.60 -7.48 2.74
N VAL A 161 -10.52 -8.12 1.55
CA VAL A 161 -10.62 -7.43 0.27
C VAL A 161 -12.08 -7.14 0.00
N GLU A 162 -12.43 -5.86 -0.12
CA GLU A 162 -13.78 -5.39 -0.39
C GLU A 162 -13.79 -4.59 -1.70
N LEU A 163 -14.70 -4.95 -2.59
CA LEU A 163 -15.00 -4.22 -3.81
C LEU A 163 -16.41 -3.66 -3.75
N LYS A 164 -16.52 -2.34 -3.84
CA LYS A 164 -17.80 -1.65 -3.99
C LYS A 164 -18.02 -1.35 -5.47
N ILE A 165 -19.02 -1.98 -6.04
CA ILE A 165 -19.35 -1.90 -7.47
C ILE A 165 -20.58 -1.01 -7.61
N PRO A 166 -20.46 0.23 -8.11
CA PRO A 166 -21.61 1.11 -8.28
C PRO A 166 -22.56 0.58 -9.35
N VAL A 167 -23.83 0.70 -9.08
CA VAL A 167 -24.91 0.39 -10.02
C VAL A 167 -25.80 1.61 -10.26
N PRO A 168 -26.50 1.71 -11.40
CA PRO A 168 -27.40 2.83 -11.67
C PRO A 168 -28.49 2.98 -10.60
N PRO A 169 -28.94 4.22 -10.32
CA PRO A 169 -29.87 4.52 -9.22
C PRO A 169 -31.24 3.85 -9.34
N ASN A 170 -31.66 3.49 -10.52
CA ASN A 170 -32.93 2.78 -10.78
C ASN A 170 -32.79 1.24 -10.76
N THR A 171 -31.75 0.72 -10.08
CA THR A 171 -31.54 -0.71 -9.93
C THR A 171 -32.50 -1.28 -8.89
N ALA A 172 -33.46 -2.09 -9.29
CA ALA A 172 -34.42 -2.71 -8.38
C ALA A 172 -33.87 -4.01 -7.76
N ASN A 173 -33.16 -4.82 -8.54
CA ASN A 173 -32.61 -6.08 -8.08
C ASN A 173 -31.28 -6.42 -8.77
N VAL A 174 -30.40 -7.10 -8.05
CA VAL A 174 -29.16 -7.64 -8.59
C VAL A 174 -29.04 -9.10 -8.17
N MET A 175 -28.72 -9.96 -9.14
CA MET A 175 -28.41 -11.37 -8.88
C MET A 175 -26.89 -11.58 -9.01
N PRO A 176 -26.13 -11.49 -7.92
CA PRO A 176 -24.70 -11.69 -7.97
C PRO A 176 -24.34 -13.18 -8.05
N LYS A 177 -23.37 -13.52 -8.88
CA LYS A 177 -22.72 -14.83 -8.94
C LYS A 177 -21.23 -14.62 -8.72
N VAL A 178 -20.69 -15.22 -7.67
CA VAL A 178 -19.27 -15.11 -7.33
C VAL A 178 -18.63 -16.48 -7.26
N ALA A 179 -17.41 -16.60 -7.77
CA ALA A 179 -16.60 -17.80 -7.64
C ALA A 179 -16.02 -17.95 -6.23
N SER A 180 -15.84 -16.84 -5.52
CA SER A 180 -15.29 -16.78 -4.17
C SER A 180 -15.81 -15.55 -3.42
N GLY A 181 -15.93 -15.66 -2.11
CA GLY A 181 -16.43 -14.60 -1.24
C GLY A 181 -17.96 -14.51 -1.21
N THR A 182 -18.46 -13.37 -0.75
CA THR A 182 -19.88 -13.04 -0.67
C THR A 182 -20.14 -11.72 -1.36
N ALA A 183 -21.21 -11.63 -2.11
CA ALA A 183 -21.64 -10.39 -2.75
C ALA A 183 -23.08 -10.08 -2.37
N THR A 184 -23.33 -8.87 -1.91
CA THR A 184 -24.64 -8.39 -1.48
C THR A 184 -24.96 -7.06 -2.14
N TYR A 185 -26.20 -6.86 -2.53
CA TYR A 185 -26.66 -5.57 -3.02
C TYR A 185 -27.05 -4.67 -1.86
N ASN A 186 -26.43 -3.49 -1.82
CA ASN A 186 -26.75 -2.43 -0.88
C ASN A 186 -27.57 -1.35 -1.59
N SER A 187 -28.87 -1.34 -1.34
CA SER A 187 -29.79 -0.39 -1.97
C SER A 187 -29.63 1.04 -1.46
N ALA A 188 -29.11 1.23 -0.24
CA ALA A 188 -28.90 2.56 0.33
C ALA A 188 -27.75 3.29 -0.36
N ASP A 189 -26.66 2.58 -0.61
CA ASP A 189 -25.46 3.12 -1.28
C ASP A 189 -25.48 2.93 -2.79
N GLN A 190 -26.45 2.15 -3.31
CA GLN A 190 -26.53 1.74 -4.72
C GLN A 190 -25.26 1.07 -5.22
N THR A 191 -24.73 0.17 -4.39
CA THR A 191 -23.54 -0.62 -4.69
C THR A 191 -23.80 -2.11 -4.52
N ILE A 192 -22.98 -2.90 -5.22
CA ILE A 192 -22.82 -4.31 -4.89
C ILE A 192 -21.54 -4.42 -4.11
N ASP A 193 -21.63 -4.88 -2.88
CA ASP A 193 -20.50 -5.05 -1.98
C ASP A 193 -20.01 -6.50 -2.08
N TRP A 194 -18.86 -6.70 -2.75
CA TRP A 194 -18.22 -8.00 -2.89
C TRP A 194 -17.05 -8.13 -1.95
N VAL A 195 -17.16 -9.03 -0.97
CA VAL A 195 -16.20 -9.22 0.13
C VAL A 195 -15.52 -10.58 0.00
N LEU A 196 -14.18 -10.54 0.00
CA LEU A 196 -13.29 -11.69 0.03
C LEU A 196 -12.50 -11.68 1.33
N ARG A 197 -12.75 -12.62 2.22
CA ARG A 197 -12.05 -12.69 3.52
C ARG A 197 -10.54 -12.91 3.35
N LYS A 198 -10.16 -13.69 2.35
CA LYS A 198 -8.77 -14.02 2.04
C LYS A 198 -8.59 -14.21 0.54
N LEU A 199 -7.57 -13.56 -0.03
CA LEU A 199 -7.17 -13.71 -1.42
C LEU A 199 -5.67 -13.96 -1.49
N THR A 200 -5.27 -15.15 -1.91
CA THR A 200 -3.86 -15.53 -2.04
C THR A 200 -3.24 -14.90 -3.28
N GLY A 201 -1.98 -14.53 -3.21
CA GLY A 201 -1.26 -13.97 -4.34
C GLY A 201 -1.23 -14.91 -5.55
N GLY A 202 -1.27 -14.34 -6.74
CA GLY A 202 -1.35 -15.07 -8.01
C GLY A 202 -2.73 -15.66 -8.33
N MET A 203 -3.73 -15.48 -7.44
CA MET A 203 -5.09 -15.94 -7.72
C MET A 203 -5.86 -14.92 -8.55
N GLU A 204 -6.78 -15.44 -9.35
CA GLU A 204 -7.78 -14.69 -10.09
C GLU A 204 -9.17 -15.10 -9.60
N VAL A 205 -10.01 -14.12 -9.31
CA VAL A 205 -11.40 -14.34 -8.90
C VAL A 205 -12.34 -13.50 -9.77
N THR A 206 -13.52 -14.02 -10.00
CA THR A 206 -14.50 -13.40 -10.87
C THR A 206 -15.82 -13.14 -10.15
N PHE A 207 -16.38 -12.00 -10.45
CA PHE A 207 -17.73 -11.60 -10.12
C PHE A 207 -18.54 -11.51 -11.41
N ALA A 208 -19.74 -12.03 -11.42
CA ALA A 208 -20.74 -11.80 -12.45
C ALA A 208 -22.04 -11.34 -11.78
N GLY A 209 -22.59 -10.24 -12.24
CA GLY A 209 -23.87 -9.70 -11.78
C GLY A 209 -24.80 -9.40 -12.94
N ARG A 210 -26.08 -9.63 -12.76
CA ARG A 210 -27.13 -9.21 -13.69
C ARG A 210 -28.10 -8.31 -12.95
N ARG A 211 -28.22 -7.09 -13.44
CA ARG A 211 -29.27 -6.16 -13.02
C ARG A 211 -30.54 -6.47 -13.80
N GLY A 212 -31.69 -6.56 -13.11
CA GLY A 212 -33.02 -6.54 -13.70
C GLY A 212 -33.79 -5.33 -13.18
N GLU A 213 -34.69 -4.75 -13.98
CA GLU A 213 -35.71 -3.88 -13.45
C GLU A 213 -36.71 -4.72 -12.69
N GLY A 214 -37.19 -4.18 -11.56
CA GLY A 214 -38.40 -4.68 -10.92
C GLY A 214 -39.62 -4.44 -11.84
N ALA A 215 -40.48 -5.42 -11.91
CA ALA A 215 -41.78 -5.32 -12.58
C ALA A 215 -42.62 -4.20 -11.95
#